data_5da83eed1f700fbe326b154756927ed0
#
_entry.id   5da83eed1f700fbe326b154756927ed0
#
_cell.length_a   1.000
_cell.length_b   1.000
_cell.length_c   1.000
_cell.angle_alpha   90.00
_cell.angle_beta   90.00
_cell.angle_gamma   90.00
#
_symmetry.space_group_name_H-M   'P 1'
#
loop_
_entity.id
_entity.type
_entity.pdbx_description
1 polymer ?
#
loop_
_entity_poly.entity_id
_entity_poly.type
_entity_poly.pdbx_seq_one_letter_code
_entity_poly.pdbx_strand_id
1 'polypeptide(L)'
;SYVFLERTYGPMIGTISGLGLWASFLLKSAFALIGFSAYFLAVTTYFELEIDIMTVSLSALLLITVVNIMGVKKVKAVQTPIVIMTVILLLIICIAALFSPDFDASIPLDGAFNTDVWTLAETAAFVFVAYAGVTKVAAIGGEVKEPEKNLPAGIMLSLLIATILYSVIAFLMMASIPGEWWIGSDGKVVEDPIYVFAEHVVNTKFGIFAAVLSVLTMISMALAGILASSRFLFAMARDNLLPQPLENVNVKYETPHIPIIITGLAMCVAILFVPLKDVVKLASGFKIMIFMMINSCVIVLRQTSDRHDWDPAYKGPMYPFMQLWGIIAGGCLIVLMGEKAFIGGGAAVVAGLATYYLYGRIHYIASDKTPIATFREQFGIASPSEHQRRLAVFHAADLGGKGHLNVSEFQNALRALGFSYSVDESRAIFHKSDEDENGVIDIDEFFGLFVDSEEEEDQDPPTSIEIGTL
;
A
#
# COMPACT_ATOMS: atom_id res chain seq x y z
N SER A 1 -0.32 4.71 5.21
CA SER A 1 -0.84 5.36 3.96
C SER A 1 -2.35 5.15 3.81
N TYR A 2 -2.90 3.92 4.07
CA TYR A 2 -4.34 3.71 3.93
C TYR A 2 -5.15 4.57 4.93
N VAL A 3 -4.66 4.76 6.16
CA VAL A 3 -5.30 5.59 7.19
C VAL A 3 -5.56 7.03 6.71
N PHE A 4 -4.63 7.63 5.97
CA PHE A 4 -4.84 8.96 5.40
C PHE A 4 -5.98 8.97 4.38
N LEU A 5 -6.07 7.95 3.55
CA LEU A 5 -7.12 7.81 2.54
C LEU A 5 -8.47 7.50 3.19
N GLU A 6 -8.47 6.64 4.21
CA GLU A 6 -9.66 6.31 4.99
C GLU A 6 -10.22 7.56 5.70
N ARG A 7 -9.38 8.28 6.44
CA ARG A 7 -9.79 9.51 7.14
C ARG A 7 -10.24 10.63 6.20
N THR A 8 -9.63 10.72 4.99
CA THR A 8 -9.97 11.79 4.03
C THR A 8 -11.22 11.47 3.23
N TYR A 9 -11.35 10.23 2.73
CA TYR A 9 -12.38 9.81 1.78
C TYR A 9 -13.42 8.87 2.38
N GLY A 10 -13.22 8.44 3.61
CA GLY A 10 -14.10 7.50 4.31
C GLY A 10 -13.75 6.03 4.12
N PRO A 11 -14.50 5.13 4.78
CA PRO A 11 -14.15 3.71 4.96
C PRO A 11 -14.14 2.91 3.65
N MET A 12 -14.97 3.25 2.69
CA MET A 12 -15.02 2.57 1.40
C MET A 12 -13.67 2.70 0.66
N ILE A 13 -13.17 3.93 0.53
CA ILE A 13 -11.89 4.21 -0.10
C ILE A 13 -10.73 3.67 0.78
N GLY A 14 -10.87 3.74 2.09
CA GLY A 14 -9.96 3.10 3.05
C GLY A 14 -9.81 1.60 2.79
N THR A 15 -10.92 0.89 2.61
CA THR A 15 -10.91 -0.56 2.33
C THR A 15 -10.24 -0.88 1.00
N ILE A 16 -10.59 -0.16 -0.07
CA ILE A 16 -9.97 -0.32 -1.40
C ILE A 16 -8.45 -0.09 -1.32
N SER A 17 -8.03 1.00 -0.68
CA SER A 17 -6.62 1.36 -0.58
C SER A 17 -5.82 0.42 0.33
N GLY A 18 -6.41 -0.04 1.42
CA GLY A 18 -5.80 -0.99 2.35
C GLY A 18 -5.54 -2.35 1.71
N LEU A 19 -6.55 -2.92 1.04
CA LEU A 19 -6.40 -4.18 0.29
C LEU A 19 -5.46 -4.01 -0.92
N GLY A 20 -5.52 -2.89 -1.63
CA GLY A 20 -4.60 -2.60 -2.72
C GLY A 20 -3.14 -2.50 -2.26
N LEU A 21 -2.87 -1.87 -1.11
CA LEU A 21 -1.53 -1.83 -0.50
C LEU A 21 -1.07 -3.22 -0.05
N TRP A 22 -1.93 -3.98 0.61
CA TRP A 22 -1.65 -5.36 0.98
C TRP A 22 -1.25 -6.19 -0.24
N ALA A 23 -2.07 -6.18 -1.29
CA ALA A 23 -1.82 -6.92 -2.53
C ALA A 23 -0.52 -6.46 -3.22
N SER A 24 -0.27 -5.14 -3.31
CA SER A 24 0.96 -4.61 -3.90
C SER A 24 2.22 -5.07 -3.16
N PHE A 25 2.23 -5.05 -1.82
CA PHE A 25 3.39 -5.52 -1.05
C PHE A 25 3.56 -7.03 -1.10
N LEU A 26 2.46 -7.78 -1.08
CA LEU A 26 2.44 -9.22 -1.26
C LEU A 26 3.04 -9.64 -2.61
N LEU A 27 2.54 -9.07 -3.71
CA LEU A 27 3.01 -9.38 -5.05
C LEU A 27 4.49 -9.04 -5.26
N LYS A 28 4.99 -7.94 -4.67
CA LYS A 28 6.43 -7.63 -4.69
C LYS A 28 7.27 -8.65 -3.93
N SER A 29 6.76 -9.19 -2.85
CA SER A 29 7.43 -10.23 -2.08
C SER A 29 7.42 -11.55 -2.83
N ALA A 30 6.33 -11.86 -3.56
CA ALA A 30 6.27 -12.99 -4.47
C ALA A 30 7.27 -12.82 -5.64
N PHE A 31 7.35 -11.62 -6.23
CA PHE A 31 8.36 -11.29 -7.24
C PHE A 31 9.78 -11.56 -6.74
N ALA A 32 10.11 -11.17 -5.51
CA ALA A 32 11.41 -11.44 -4.93
C ALA A 32 11.72 -12.94 -4.82
N LEU A 33 10.74 -13.78 -4.44
CA LEU A 33 10.93 -15.22 -4.36
C LEU A 33 10.95 -15.92 -5.74
N ILE A 34 10.27 -15.35 -6.74
CA ILE A 34 10.40 -15.84 -8.13
C ILE A 34 11.77 -15.43 -8.69
N GLY A 35 12.20 -14.18 -8.48
CA GLY A 35 13.54 -13.72 -8.90
C GLY A 35 14.70 -14.43 -8.17
N PHE A 36 14.48 -14.84 -6.91
CA PHE A 36 15.41 -15.70 -6.17
C PHE A 36 15.74 -16.97 -6.95
N SER A 37 14.77 -17.56 -7.65
CA SER A 37 14.95 -18.82 -8.37
C SER A 37 16.01 -18.71 -9.48
N ALA A 38 16.08 -17.59 -10.20
CA ALA A 38 17.07 -17.38 -11.26
C ALA A 38 18.51 -17.34 -10.71
N TYR A 39 18.75 -16.54 -9.67
CA TYR A 39 20.06 -16.49 -9.03
C TYR A 39 20.45 -17.81 -8.33
N PHE A 40 19.46 -18.50 -7.75
CA PHE A 40 19.71 -19.78 -7.12
C PHE A 40 20.06 -20.86 -8.16
N LEU A 41 19.45 -20.81 -9.35
CA LEU A 41 19.79 -21.69 -10.46
C LEU A 41 21.26 -21.51 -10.88
N ALA A 42 21.73 -20.26 -11.00
CA ALA A 42 23.16 -20.01 -11.32
C ALA A 42 24.09 -20.65 -10.30
N VAL A 43 23.75 -20.58 -8.99
CA VAL A 43 24.54 -21.23 -7.94
C VAL A 43 24.49 -22.76 -8.04
N THR A 44 23.29 -23.35 -8.19
CA THR A 44 23.17 -24.83 -8.27
C THR A 44 23.81 -25.41 -9.51
N THR A 45 23.72 -24.72 -10.64
CA THR A 45 24.40 -25.14 -11.89
C THR A 45 25.92 -25.15 -11.72
N TYR A 46 26.49 -24.15 -11.04
CA TYR A 46 27.94 -24.10 -10.80
C TYR A 46 28.43 -25.25 -9.90
N PHE A 47 27.60 -25.68 -8.92
CA PHE A 47 27.93 -26.79 -8.01
C PHE A 47 27.41 -28.15 -8.50
N GLU A 48 26.86 -28.23 -9.72
CA GLU A 48 26.28 -29.46 -10.30
C GLU A 48 25.18 -30.11 -9.42
N LEU A 49 24.39 -29.27 -8.74
CA LEU A 49 23.32 -29.74 -7.86
C LEU A 49 21.99 -29.78 -8.62
N GLU A 50 21.38 -30.95 -8.71
CA GLU A 50 20.02 -31.13 -9.23
C GLU A 50 18.98 -30.85 -8.14
N ILE A 51 18.50 -29.63 -8.06
CA ILE A 51 17.51 -29.21 -7.06
C ILE A 51 16.30 -28.60 -7.79
N ASP A 52 15.09 -29.06 -7.43
CA ASP A 52 13.86 -28.47 -7.95
C ASP A 52 13.64 -27.06 -7.34
N ILE A 53 13.76 -26.06 -8.18
CA ILE A 53 13.71 -24.64 -7.81
C ILE A 53 12.34 -24.26 -7.22
N MET A 54 11.24 -24.84 -7.72
CA MET A 54 9.91 -24.56 -7.19
C MET A 54 9.79 -25.02 -5.74
N THR A 55 10.28 -26.22 -5.44
CA THR A 55 10.32 -26.76 -4.07
C THR A 55 11.14 -25.88 -3.14
N VAL A 56 12.29 -25.36 -3.59
CA VAL A 56 13.12 -24.45 -2.80
C VAL A 56 12.41 -23.11 -2.55
N SER A 57 11.78 -22.53 -3.57
CA SER A 57 11.05 -21.27 -3.43
C SER A 57 9.88 -21.39 -2.44
N LEU A 58 9.12 -22.48 -2.50
CA LEU A 58 8.01 -22.75 -1.58
C LEU A 58 8.51 -23.06 -0.16
N SER A 59 9.62 -23.79 -0.03
CA SER A 59 10.26 -24.06 1.27
C SER A 59 10.78 -22.76 1.91
N ALA A 60 11.40 -21.89 1.11
CA ALA A 60 11.82 -20.56 1.54
C ALA A 60 10.63 -19.72 2.00
N LEU A 61 9.51 -19.72 1.25
CA LEU A 61 8.28 -19.03 1.64
C LEU A 61 7.74 -19.55 2.97
N LEU A 62 7.69 -20.86 3.15
CA LEU A 62 7.25 -21.48 4.41
C LEU A 62 8.14 -21.03 5.57
N LEU A 63 9.46 -21.12 5.41
CA LEU A 63 10.43 -20.70 6.42
C LEU A 63 10.26 -19.22 6.78
N ILE A 64 10.17 -18.35 5.76
CA ILE A 64 9.96 -16.91 5.94
C ILE A 64 8.66 -16.63 6.68
N THR A 65 7.58 -17.35 6.37
CA THR A 65 6.28 -17.21 7.04
C THR A 65 6.39 -17.59 8.51
N VAL A 66 7.02 -18.71 8.82
CA VAL A 66 7.27 -19.16 10.20
C VAL A 66 8.12 -18.15 10.98
N VAL A 67 9.20 -17.66 10.38
CA VAL A 67 10.07 -16.64 11.01
C VAL A 67 9.28 -15.35 11.29
N ASN A 68 8.39 -14.94 10.40
CA ASN A 68 7.52 -13.77 10.63
C ASN A 68 6.55 -13.99 11.80
N ILE A 69 6.01 -15.21 11.99
CA ILE A 69 5.16 -15.54 13.14
C ILE A 69 5.96 -15.48 14.44
N MET A 70 7.21 -15.99 14.43
CA MET A 70 8.07 -16.01 15.62
C MET A 70 8.59 -14.64 16.09
N GLY A 71 8.36 -13.59 15.29
CA GLY A 71 8.70 -12.21 15.64
C GLY A 71 10.03 -11.70 15.11
N VAL A 72 10.03 -10.44 14.70
CA VAL A 72 10.99 -9.85 13.75
C VAL A 72 12.11 -9.06 14.43
N LYS A 73 12.21 -9.05 15.77
CA LYS A 73 13.27 -8.26 16.49
C LYS A 73 14.69 -8.58 16.00
N LYS A 74 14.93 -9.79 15.45
CA LYS A 74 16.23 -10.22 14.91
C LYS A 74 16.45 -9.88 13.43
N VAL A 75 15.41 -9.51 12.70
CA VAL A 75 15.49 -9.30 11.23
C VAL A 75 16.35 -8.09 10.88
N LYS A 76 16.23 -6.98 11.61
CA LYS A 76 17.06 -5.79 11.37
C LYS A 76 18.56 -6.10 11.47
N ALA A 77 18.98 -6.95 12.41
CA ALA A 77 20.38 -7.31 12.60
C ALA A 77 20.96 -8.11 11.42
N VAL A 78 20.12 -8.88 10.73
CA VAL A 78 20.53 -9.67 9.56
C VAL A 78 20.43 -8.84 8.27
N GLN A 79 19.39 -8.03 8.12
CA GLN A 79 19.16 -7.23 6.91
C GLN A 79 20.22 -6.15 6.69
N THR A 80 20.61 -5.42 7.73
CA THR A 80 21.57 -4.31 7.60
C THR A 80 22.91 -4.74 7.03
N PRO A 81 23.59 -5.81 7.51
CA PRO A 81 24.82 -6.31 6.90
C PRO A 81 24.65 -6.74 5.44
N ILE A 82 23.54 -7.42 5.10
CA ILE A 82 23.25 -7.87 3.72
C ILE A 82 23.18 -6.66 2.78
N VAL A 83 22.42 -5.62 3.16
CA VAL A 83 22.31 -4.40 2.34
C VAL A 83 23.66 -3.71 2.16
N ILE A 84 24.45 -3.58 3.23
CA ILE A 84 25.78 -2.97 3.15
C ILE A 84 26.68 -3.78 2.22
N MET A 85 26.71 -5.11 2.36
CA MET A 85 27.50 -5.99 1.49
C MET A 85 27.05 -5.90 0.03
N THR A 86 25.74 -5.83 -0.22
CA THR A 86 25.19 -5.68 -1.57
C THR A 86 25.61 -4.36 -2.20
N VAL A 87 25.53 -3.25 -1.45
CA VAL A 87 26.00 -1.94 -1.97
C VAL A 87 27.49 -1.95 -2.26
N ILE A 88 28.32 -2.52 -1.37
CA ILE A 88 29.75 -2.66 -1.59
C ILE A 88 30.04 -3.52 -2.83
N LEU A 89 29.35 -4.67 -2.97
CA LEU A 89 29.47 -5.53 -4.15
C LEU A 89 29.16 -4.76 -5.43
N LEU A 90 28.03 -4.07 -5.47
CA LEU A 90 27.64 -3.29 -6.65
C LEU A 90 28.63 -2.18 -6.98
N LEU A 91 29.18 -1.50 -5.98
CA LEU A 91 30.24 -0.51 -6.20
C LEU A 91 31.51 -1.14 -6.78
N ILE A 92 31.93 -2.31 -6.27
CA ILE A 92 33.10 -3.03 -6.81
C ILE A 92 32.87 -3.41 -8.27
N ILE A 93 31.69 -3.97 -8.61
CA ILE A 93 31.35 -4.34 -9.99
C ILE A 93 31.33 -3.10 -10.90
N CYS A 94 30.73 -1.99 -10.44
CA CYS A 94 30.72 -0.74 -11.19
C CYS A 94 32.13 -0.19 -11.46
N ILE A 95 33.02 -0.25 -10.46
CA ILE A 95 34.39 0.17 -10.63
C ILE A 95 35.12 -0.75 -11.63
N ALA A 96 34.95 -2.06 -11.50
CA ALA A 96 35.56 -3.03 -12.41
C ALA A 96 35.05 -2.87 -13.85
N ALA A 97 33.77 -2.55 -14.04
CA ALA A 97 33.15 -2.31 -15.34
C ALA A 97 33.82 -1.15 -16.10
N LEU A 98 34.24 -0.09 -15.40
CA LEU A 98 34.94 1.04 -16.02
C LEU A 98 36.31 0.65 -16.59
N PHE A 99 36.90 -0.45 -16.11
CA PHE A 99 38.17 -0.98 -16.58
C PHE A 99 37.99 -2.23 -17.47
N SER A 100 36.78 -2.60 -17.82
CA SER A 100 36.51 -3.72 -18.71
C SER A 100 37.02 -3.44 -20.12
N PRO A 101 37.64 -4.41 -20.79
CA PRO A 101 38.06 -4.26 -22.20
C PRO A 101 36.89 -3.97 -23.15
N ASP A 102 35.72 -4.46 -22.82
CA ASP A 102 34.49 -4.32 -23.62
C ASP A 102 33.68 -3.04 -23.29
N PHE A 103 34.24 -2.15 -22.45
CA PHE A 103 33.55 -0.93 -22.06
C PHE A 103 33.44 0.06 -23.22
N ASP A 104 32.20 0.30 -23.67
CA ASP A 104 31.87 1.29 -24.70
C ASP A 104 30.68 2.15 -24.25
N ALA A 105 30.97 3.37 -23.84
CA ALA A 105 29.94 4.31 -23.39
C ALA A 105 29.01 4.80 -24.51
N SER A 106 29.34 4.57 -25.78
CA SER A 106 28.47 4.96 -26.90
C SER A 106 27.23 4.08 -27.02
N ILE A 107 27.33 2.79 -26.66
CA ILE A 107 26.22 1.82 -26.77
C ILE A 107 24.94 2.27 -26.03
N PRO A 108 24.98 2.57 -24.72
CA PRO A 108 23.81 3.04 -24.00
C PRO A 108 23.32 4.42 -24.48
N LEU A 109 24.22 5.31 -24.90
CA LEU A 109 23.85 6.63 -25.40
C LEU A 109 23.13 6.54 -26.75
N ASP A 110 23.66 5.79 -27.71
CA ASP A 110 23.03 5.56 -29.01
C ASP A 110 21.66 4.86 -28.85
N GLY A 111 21.58 3.88 -27.94
CA GLY A 111 20.31 3.24 -27.59
C GLY A 111 19.28 4.24 -27.05
N ALA A 112 19.67 5.13 -26.16
CA ALA A 112 18.78 6.11 -25.57
C ALA A 112 18.25 7.13 -26.57
N PHE A 113 19.08 7.59 -27.52
CA PHE A 113 18.69 8.58 -28.52
C PHE A 113 17.94 7.99 -29.73
N ASN A 114 18.12 6.71 -30.00
CA ASN A 114 17.45 6.00 -31.10
C ASN A 114 16.19 5.25 -30.69
N THR A 115 15.89 5.19 -29.38
CA THR A 115 14.67 4.53 -28.86
C THR A 115 13.45 5.42 -29.06
N ASP A 116 12.36 4.84 -29.52
CA ASP A 116 11.06 5.52 -29.62
C ASP A 116 10.58 5.98 -28.23
N VAL A 117 10.01 7.19 -28.19
CA VAL A 117 9.51 7.82 -26.94
C VAL A 117 8.47 6.94 -26.25
N TRP A 118 7.65 6.20 -27.01
CA TRP A 118 6.63 5.32 -26.46
C TRP A 118 7.27 4.13 -25.72
N THR A 119 8.23 3.49 -26.34
CA THR A 119 9.01 2.38 -25.74
C THR A 119 9.77 2.85 -24.47
N LEU A 120 10.33 4.07 -24.51
CA LEU A 120 10.98 4.67 -23.33
C LEU A 120 9.99 4.88 -22.19
N ALA A 121 8.79 5.39 -22.49
CA ALA A 121 7.75 5.64 -21.50
C ALA A 121 7.18 4.32 -20.93
N GLU A 122 7.01 3.29 -21.76
CA GLU A 122 6.62 1.94 -21.32
C GLU A 122 7.67 1.32 -20.39
N THR A 123 8.94 1.46 -20.73
CA THR A 123 10.07 1.01 -19.88
C THR A 123 10.11 1.76 -18.55
N ALA A 124 9.93 3.08 -18.56
CA ALA A 124 9.87 3.89 -17.34
C ALA A 124 8.72 3.42 -16.43
N ALA A 125 7.56 3.12 -17.00
CA ALA A 125 6.43 2.57 -16.26
C ALA A 125 6.76 1.21 -15.61
N PHE A 126 7.49 0.35 -16.32
CA PHE A 126 7.94 -0.94 -15.78
C PHE A 126 8.97 -0.77 -14.65
N VAL A 127 9.94 0.14 -14.81
CA VAL A 127 10.98 0.45 -13.82
C VAL A 127 10.39 1.06 -12.54
N PHE A 128 9.21 1.69 -12.60
CA PHE A 128 8.54 2.28 -11.44
C PHE A 128 8.42 1.32 -10.25
N VAL A 129 8.29 0.01 -10.50
CA VAL A 129 8.20 -0.99 -9.43
C VAL A 129 9.43 -0.99 -8.50
N ALA A 130 10.61 -0.68 -9.03
CA ALA A 130 11.85 -0.66 -8.27
C ALA A 130 11.84 0.42 -7.15
N TYR A 131 11.13 1.52 -7.37
CA TYR A 131 11.00 2.62 -6.40
C TYR A 131 9.90 2.44 -5.37
N ALA A 132 9.10 1.41 -5.49
CA ALA A 132 7.92 1.21 -4.65
C ALA A 132 8.22 0.87 -3.17
N GLY A 133 9.49 0.67 -2.80
CA GLY A 133 9.95 0.47 -1.42
C GLY A 133 9.93 1.74 -0.55
N VAL A 134 10.01 2.92 -1.15
CA VAL A 134 10.11 4.22 -0.48
C VAL A 134 9.00 4.46 0.55
N THR A 135 7.77 4.01 0.28
CA THR A 135 6.64 4.16 1.20
C THR A 135 6.64 3.20 2.40
N LYS A 136 7.52 2.18 2.42
CA LYS A 136 7.65 1.29 3.59
C LYS A 136 8.16 2.05 4.82
N VAL A 137 8.96 3.09 4.63
CA VAL A 137 9.50 3.93 5.72
C VAL A 137 8.36 4.60 6.50
N ALA A 138 7.30 5.03 5.82
CA ALA A 138 6.14 5.63 6.46
C ALA A 138 5.40 4.67 7.42
N ALA A 139 5.50 3.35 7.21
CA ALA A 139 4.88 2.35 8.09
C ALA A 139 5.60 2.19 9.44
N ILE A 140 6.84 2.63 9.53
CA ILE A 140 7.67 2.60 10.76
C ILE A 140 7.85 3.99 11.37
N GLY A 141 7.07 4.97 10.94
CA GLY A 141 7.19 6.36 11.36
C GLY A 141 7.16 6.58 12.88
N GLY A 142 6.39 5.77 13.61
CA GLY A 142 6.34 5.81 15.07
C GLY A 142 7.61 5.33 15.78
N GLU A 143 8.53 4.64 15.07
CA GLU A 143 9.82 4.18 15.60
C GLU A 143 10.97 5.15 15.28
N VAL A 144 10.71 6.17 14.45
CA VAL A 144 11.73 7.13 13.98
C VAL A 144 11.85 8.29 14.95
N LYS A 145 13.08 8.68 15.31
CA LYS A 145 13.32 9.89 16.10
C LYS A 145 13.05 11.12 15.25
N GLU A 146 12.39 12.14 15.82
CA GLU A 146 11.99 13.37 15.14
C GLU A 146 11.36 13.07 13.75
N PRO A 147 10.25 12.32 13.71
CA PRO A 147 9.69 11.80 12.45
C PRO A 147 9.32 12.91 11.45
N GLU A 148 8.94 14.08 11.95
CA GLU A 148 8.57 15.25 11.16
C GLU A 148 9.69 15.74 10.24
N LYS A 149 10.93 15.62 10.67
CA LYS A 149 12.13 16.02 9.90
C LYS A 149 12.78 14.84 9.20
N ASN A 150 12.97 13.74 9.94
CA ASN A 150 13.77 12.61 9.46
C ASN A 150 13.04 11.72 8.45
N LEU A 151 11.70 11.63 8.50
CA LEU A 151 10.96 10.87 7.50
C LEU A 151 11.01 11.52 6.12
N PRO A 152 10.64 12.80 5.94
CA PRO A 152 10.73 13.43 4.63
C PRO A 152 12.17 13.42 4.08
N ALA A 153 13.15 13.77 4.91
CA ALA A 153 14.56 13.79 4.50
C ALA A 153 15.06 12.39 4.12
N GLY A 154 14.75 11.36 4.91
CA GLY A 154 15.12 9.98 4.65
C GLY A 154 14.48 9.43 3.38
N ILE A 155 13.20 9.74 3.11
CA ILE A 155 12.50 9.35 1.89
C ILE A 155 13.14 10.00 0.67
N MET A 156 13.36 11.32 0.68
CA MET A 156 13.94 12.05 -0.43
C MET A 156 15.38 11.62 -0.71
N LEU A 157 16.20 11.46 0.34
CA LEU A 157 17.59 11.02 0.20
C LEU A 157 17.69 9.57 -0.31
N SER A 158 16.85 8.67 0.19
CA SER A 158 16.83 7.28 -0.30
C SER A 158 16.40 7.20 -1.77
N LEU A 159 15.43 8.02 -2.18
CA LEU A 159 15.00 8.11 -3.58
C LEU A 159 16.14 8.62 -4.47
N LEU A 160 16.83 9.69 -4.06
CA LEU A 160 17.94 10.26 -4.80
C LEU A 160 19.10 9.24 -4.96
N ILE A 161 19.52 8.61 -3.86
CA ILE A 161 20.59 7.61 -3.87
C ILE A 161 20.21 6.42 -4.75
N ALA A 162 18.97 5.90 -4.61
CA ALA A 162 18.52 4.79 -5.42
C ALA A 162 18.49 5.15 -6.91
N THR A 163 18.04 6.34 -7.27
CA THR A 163 18.00 6.80 -8.67
C THR A 163 19.40 6.87 -9.26
N ILE A 164 20.34 7.49 -8.56
CA ILE A 164 21.74 7.56 -9.01
C ILE A 164 22.31 6.15 -9.16
N LEU A 165 22.15 5.30 -8.16
CA LEU A 165 22.70 3.95 -8.16
C LEU A 165 22.13 3.11 -9.30
N TYR A 166 20.81 3.11 -9.50
CA TYR A 166 20.16 2.36 -10.58
C TYR A 166 20.58 2.86 -11.95
N SER A 167 20.67 4.18 -12.15
CA SER A 167 21.10 4.77 -13.43
C SER A 167 22.54 4.41 -13.75
N VAL A 168 23.44 4.49 -12.77
CA VAL A 168 24.87 4.14 -12.96
C VAL A 168 25.01 2.66 -13.26
N ILE A 169 24.35 1.78 -12.49
CA ILE A 169 24.45 0.33 -12.72
C ILE A 169 23.90 -0.03 -14.10
N ALA A 170 22.71 0.45 -14.45
CA ALA A 170 22.10 0.15 -15.74
C ALA A 170 22.97 0.65 -16.91
N PHE A 171 23.51 1.86 -16.79
CA PHE A 171 24.43 2.41 -17.80
C PHE A 171 25.68 1.55 -17.96
N LEU A 172 26.34 1.19 -16.85
CA LEU A 172 27.56 0.39 -16.90
C LEU A 172 27.31 -1.04 -17.38
N MET A 173 26.18 -1.63 -17.01
CA MET A 173 25.78 -2.95 -17.54
C MET A 173 25.65 -2.92 -19.06
N MET A 174 24.94 -1.92 -19.60
CA MET A 174 24.76 -1.79 -21.05
C MET A 174 26.07 -1.42 -21.78
N ALA A 175 26.95 -0.67 -21.13
CA ALA A 175 28.23 -0.25 -21.69
C ALA A 175 29.34 -1.33 -21.67
N SER A 176 29.21 -2.35 -20.80
CA SER A 176 30.28 -3.32 -20.56
C SER A 176 29.97 -4.74 -20.98
N ILE A 177 28.67 -5.05 -21.27
CA ILE A 177 28.25 -6.42 -21.58
C ILE A 177 27.76 -6.48 -23.04
N PRO A 178 28.36 -7.31 -23.90
CA PRO A 178 27.90 -7.54 -25.25
C PRO A 178 26.42 -8.04 -25.28
N GLY A 179 25.69 -7.62 -26.31
CA GLY A 179 24.24 -7.92 -26.41
C GLY A 179 23.88 -9.40 -26.39
N GLU A 180 24.77 -10.26 -26.84
CA GLU A 180 24.60 -11.72 -26.85
C GLU A 180 24.50 -12.34 -25.45
N TRP A 181 25.13 -11.73 -24.44
CA TRP A 181 25.10 -12.20 -23.05
C TRP A 181 23.74 -11.98 -22.36
N TRP A 182 22.89 -11.12 -22.94
CA TRP A 182 21.55 -10.88 -22.43
C TRP A 182 20.52 -11.91 -22.89
N ILE A 183 20.92 -12.85 -23.75
CA ILE A 183 20.08 -13.91 -24.26
C ILE A 183 20.66 -15.24 -23.79
N GLY A 184 19.92 -15.98 -22.99
CA GLY A 184 20.30 -17.30 -22.52
C GLY A 184 20.33 -18.34 -23.64
N SER A 185 20.90 -19.49 -23.36
CA SER A 185 20.95 -20.61 -24.30
C SER A 185 19.58 -21.12 -24.78
N ASP A 186 18.51 -20.78 -24.04
CA ASP A 186 17.12 -21.08 -24.35
C ASP A 186 16.44 -19.98 -25.22
N GLY A 187 17.19 -18.96 -25.66
CA GLY A 187 16.70 -17.84 -26.43
C GLY A 187 15.85 -16.83 -25.64
N LYS A 188 15.79 -16.94 -24.31
CA LYS A 188 15.10 -16.00 -23.45
C LYS A 188 16.07 -14.98 -22.85
N VAL A 189 15.49 -13.83 -22.45
CA VAL A 189 16.24 -12.80 -21.74
C VAL A 189 16.65 -13.32 -20.37
N VAL A 190 17.91 -13.08 -20.01
CA VAL A 190 18.51 -13.47 -18.74
C VAL A 190 17.74 -12.85 -17.56
N GLU A 191 17.41 -13.66 -16.56
CA GLU A 191 16.67 -13.24 -15.37
C GLU A 191 17.54 -12.97 -14.13
N ASP A 192 18.87 -13.18 -14.23
CA ASP A 192 19.89 -12.97 -13.19
C ASP A 192 20.96 -11.93 -13.59
N PRO A 193 20.59 -10.71 -13.99
CA PRO A 193 21.48 -9.74 -14.62
C PRO A 193 22.70 -9.36 -13.77
N ILE A 194 22.60 -9.35 -12.44
CA ILE A 194 23.75 -9.02 -11.56
C ILE A 194 24.80 -10.13 -11.54
N TYR A 195 24.37 -11.40 -11.69
CA TYR A 195 25.29 -12.52 -11.86
C TYR A 195 26.08 -12.37 -13.15
N VAL A 196 25.37 -12.19 -14.28
CA VAL A 196 25.99 -12.01 -15.62
C VAL A 196 26.94 -10.82 -15.61
N PHE A 197 26.54 -9.70 -15.01
CA PHE A 197 27.40 -8.51 -14.92
C PHE A 197 28.67 -8.78 -14.13
N ALA A 198 28.56 -9.40 -12.96
CA ALA A 198 29.70 -9.74 -12.13
C ALA A 198 30.63 -10.80 -12.77
N GLU A 199 30.05 -11.79 -13.44
CA GLU A 199 30.79 -12.84 -14.16
C GLU A 199 31.59 -12.27 -15.31
N HIS A 200 30.95 -11.47 -16.17
CA HIS A 200 31.58 -10.90 -17.36
C HIS A 200 32.71 -9.92 -17.03
N VAL A 201 32.43 -9.00 -16.06
CA VAL A 201 33.37 -7.91 -15.73
C VAL A 201 34.53 -8.35 -14.83
N VAL A 202 34.31 -9.36 -13.96
CA VAL A 202 35.36 -9.82 -13.03
C VAL A 202 35.75 -11.27 -13.32
N ASN A 203 34.91 -12.24 -12.98
CA ASN A 203 35.08 -13.67 -13.29
C ASN A 203 33.87 -14.47 -12.72
N THR A 204 33.77 -15.75 -13.15
CA THR A 204 32.70 -16.67 -12.74
C THR A 204 32.60 -16.84 -11.21
N LYS A 205 33.71 -16.92 -10.48
CA LYS A 205 33.70 -17.08 -9.01
C LYS A 205 33.08 -15.85 -8.33
N PHE A 206 33.39 -14.66 -8.85
CA PHE A 206 32.80 -13.42 -8.33
C PHE A 206 31.32 -13.31 -8.72
N GLY A 207 30.92 -13.77 -9.91
CA GLY A 207 29.55 -13.94 -10.34
C GLY A 207 28.74 -14.81 -9.38
N ILE A 208 29.28 -15.98 -9.00
CA ILE A 208 28.62 -16.86 -8.00
C ILE A 208 28.50 -16.19 -6.63
N PHE A 209 29.52 -15.45 -6.18
CA PHE A 209 29.42 -14.66 -4.96
C PHE A 209 28.30 -13.62 -5.03
N ALA A 210 28.20 -12.93 -6.18
CA ALA A 210 27.12 -11.97 -6.44
C ALA A 210 25.73 -12.66 -6.46
N ALA A 211 25.62 -13.85 -7.06
CA ALA A 211 24.40 -14.64 -7.07
C ALA A 211 23.95 -15.04 -5.65
N VAL A 212 24.88 -15.55 -4.82
CA VAL A 212 24.58 -15.91 -3.42
C VAL A 212 24.11 -14.70 -2.62
N LEU A 213 24.74 -13.54 -2.78
CA LEU A 213 24.35 -12.31 -2.09
C LEU A 213 22.99 -11.81 -2.60
N SER A 214 22.69 -11.96 -3.89
CA SER A 214 21.37 -11.66 -4.48
C SER A 214 20.29 -12.57 -3.91
N VAL A 215 20.54 -13.86 -3.77
CA VAL A 215 19.67 -14.83 -3.11
C VAL A 215 19.33 -14.38 -1.68
N LEU A 216 20.33 -14.02 -0.88
CA LEU A 216 20.12 -13.55 0.50
C LEU A 216 19.33 -12.24 0.53
N THR A 217 19.57 -11.34 -0.42
CA THR A 217 18.84 -10.07 -0.55
C THR A 217 17.37 -10.31 -0.92
N MET A 218 17.07 -11.23 -1.84
CA MET A 218 15.71 -11.58 -2.24
C MET A 218 14.92 -12.22 -1.08
N ILE A 219 15.54 -13.14 -0.32
CA ILE A 219 14.96 -13.73 0.90
C ILE A 219 14.64 -12.63 1.93
N SER A 220 15.59 -11.72 2.16
CA SER A 220 15.42 -10.58 3.07
C SER A 220 14.28 -9.66 2.63
N MET A 221 14.17 -9.39 1.32
CA MET A 221 13.08 -8.60 0.75
C MET A 221 11.71 -9.28 0.95
N ALA A 222 11.61 -10.59 0.72
CA ALA A 222 10.39 -11.36 0.92
C ALA A 222 9.97 -11.38 2.40
N LEU A 223 10.93 -11.56 3.32
CA LEU A 223 10.71 -11.52 4.76
C LEU A 223 10.11 -10.18 5.21
N ALA A 224 10.73 -9.06 4.81
CA ALA A 224 10.23 -7.72 5.10
C ALA A 224 8.88 -7.43 4.44
N GLY A 225 8.63 -8.05 3.29
CA GLY A 225 7.40 -7.87 2.55
C GLY A 225 6.19 -8.54 3.22
N ILE A 226 6.31 -9.77 3.71
CA ILE A 226 5.25 -10.44 4.47
C ILE A 226 4.93 -9.65 5.74
N LEU A 227 5.96 -9.18 6.45
CA LEU A 227 5.77 -8.37 7.63
C LEU A 227 4.98 -7.09 7.33
N ALA A 228 5.37 -6.36 6.29
CA ALA A 228 4.72 -5.10 5.94
C ALA A 228 3.29 -5.31 5.43
N SER A 229 3.04 -6.32 4.58
CA SER A 229 1.72 -6.59 4.03
C SER A 229 0.74 -7.10 5.09
N SER A 230 1.13 -8.00 5.98
CA SER A 230 0.26 -8.50 7.05
C SER A 230 -0.22 -7.39 8.01
N ARG A 231 0.59 -6.34 8.21
CA ARG A 231 0.21 -5.19 9.05
C ARG A 231 -0.96 -4.38 8.45
N PHE A 232 -1.17 -4.40 7.13
CA PHE A 232 -2.35 -3.74 6.54
C PHE A 232 -3.63 -4.47 6.89
N LEU A 233 -3.66 -5.81 6.79
CA LEU A 233 -4.81 -6.61 7.19
C LEU A 233 -5.11 -6.44 8.69
N PHE A 234 -4.08 -6.48 9.52
CA PHE A 234 -4.20 -6.27 10.96
C PHE A 234 -4.79 -4.88 11.29
N ALA A 235 -4.25 -3.83 10.68
CA ALA A 235 -4.71 -2.47 10.93
C ALA A 235 -6.14 -2.24 10.45
N MET A 236 -6.51 -2.79 9.27
CA MET A 236 -7.88 -2.71 8.75
C MET A 236 -8.88 -3.48 9.65
N ALA A 237 -8.48 -4.61 10.24
CA ALA A 237 -9.34 -5.33 11.18
C ALA A 237 -9.56 -4.53 12.47
N ARG A 238 -8.51 -3.88 12.99
CA ARG A 238 -8.62 -2.99 14.16
C ARG A 238 -9.53 -1.78 13.90
N ASP A 239 -9.57 -1.30 12.67
CA ASP A 239 -10.46 -0.21 12.26
C ASP A 239 -11.86 -0.73 11.83
N ASN A 240 -12.22 -1.98 12.15
CA ASN A 240 -13.49 -2.65 11.82
C ASN A 240 -13.83 -2.73 10.32
N LEU A 241 -12.83 -2.62 9.45
CA LEU A 241 -12.98 -2.78 8.00
C LEU A 241 -12.83 -4.24 7.54
N LEU A 242 -12.27 -5.10 8.39
CA LEU A 242 -12.09 -6.55 8.19
C LEU A 242 -12.51 -7.32 9.44
N PRO A 243 -12.79 -8.65 9.31
CA PRO A 243 -13.23 -9.47 10.44
C PRO A 243 -12.25 -9.47 11.62
N GLN A 244 -12.80 -9.40 12.85
CA GLN A 244 -12.05 -9.34 14.11
C GLN A 244 -10.96 -10.40 14.32
N PRO A 245 -11.06 -11.66 13.85
CA PRO A 245 -9.97 -12.63 14.01
C PRO A 245 -8.63 -12.16 13.44
N LEU A 246 -8.62 -11.24 12.47
CA LEU A 246 -7.40 -10.66 11.89
C LEU A 246 -6.70 -9.66 12.83
N GLU A 247 -7.39 -9.18 13.87
CA GLU A 247 -6.83 -8.31 14.91
C GLU A 247 -6.09 -9.11 16.00
N ASN A 248 -6.29 -10.43 16.06
CA ASN A 248 -5.72 -11.25 17.11
C ASN A 248 -4.19 -11.31 17.03
N VAL A 249 -3.54 -10.92 18.12
CA VAL A 249 -2.08 -10.98 18.30
C VAL A 249 -1.73 -12.23 19.11
N ASN A 250 -0.73 -12.96 18.64
CA ASN A 250 -0.22 -14.12 19.36
C ASN A 250 0.45 -13.69 20.67
N VAL A 251 -0.04 -14.21 21.80
CA VAL A 251 0.43 -13.84 23.16
C VAL A 251 1.93 -14.09 23.35
N LYS A 252 2.48 -15.14 22.75
CA LYS A 252 3.89 -15.54 22.92
C LYS A 252 4.86 -14.72 22.07
N TYR A 253 4.46 -14.38 20.84
CA TYR A 253 5.34 -13.77 19.85
C TYR A 253 5.00 -12.30 19.57
N GLU A 254 3.89 -11.80 20.10
CA GLU A 254 3.39 -10.44 19.89
C GLU A 254 3.22 -10.09 18.38
N THR A 255 2.79 -11.07 17.59
CA THR A 255 2.65 -10.94 16.14
C THR A 255 1.23 -11.25 15.67
N PRO A 256 0.71 -10.57 14.63
CA PRO A 256 -0.60 -10.86 14.05
C PRO A 256 -0.51 -12.11 13.16
N HIS A 257 -0.52 -13.29 13.78
CA HIS A 257 -0.23 -14.57 13.12
C HIS A 257 -1.22 -14.92 12.01
N ILE A 258 -2.52 -14.61 12.15
CA ILE A 258 -3.54 -14.89 11.12
C ILE A 258 -3.29 -14.06 9.85
N PRO A 259 -3.11 -12.74 9.90
CA PRO A 259 -2.70 -11.93 8.75
C PRO A 259 -1.40 -12.41 8.08
N ILE A 260 -0.41 -12.87 8.86
CA ILE A 260 0.85 -13.41 8.33
C ILE A 260 0.59 -14.69 7.53
N ILE A 261 -0.20 -15.64 8.06
CA ILE A 261 -0.53 -16.88 7.38
C ILE A 261 -1.32 -16.62 6.10
N ILE A 262 -2.34 -15.76 6.14
CA ILE A 262 -3.13 -15.40 4.96
C ILE A 262 -2.23 -14.78 3.88
N THR A 263 -1.32 -13.89 4.27
CA THR A 263 -0.37 -13.27 3.35
C THR A 263 0.57 -14.31 2.75
N GLY A 264 1.09 -15.25 3.55
CA GLY A 264 1.93 -16.35 3.08
C GLY A 264 1.21 -17.27 2.09
N LEU A 265 -0.04 -17.64 2.37
CA LEU A 265 -0.87 -18.44 1.47
C LEU A 265 -1.16 -17.72 0.16
N ALA A 266 -1.51 -16.43 0.22
CA ALA A 266 -1.75 -15.63 -0.98
C ALA A 266 -0.47 -15.47 -1.82
N MET A 267 0.71 -15.34 -1.19
CA MET A 267 2.00 -15.38 -1.90
C MET A 267 2.26 -16.74 -2.56
N CYS A 268 1.94 -17.84 -1.90
CA CYS A 268 2.06 -19.18 -2.47
C CYS A 268 1.24 -19.29 -3.75
N VAL A 269 -0.01 -18.83 -3.73
CA VAL A 269 -0.87 -18.78 -4.91
C VAL A 269 -0.26 -17.90 -6.01
N ALA A 270 0.27 -16.73 -5.66
CA ALA A 270 0.89 -15.85 -6.64
C ALA A 270 2.13 -16.48 -7.29
N ILE A 271 3.00 -17.15 -6.52
CA ILE A 271 4.19 -17.83 -7.04
C ILE A 271 3.83 -18.99 -7.98
N LEU A 272 2.77 -19.75 -7.67
CA LEU A 272 2.36 -20.92 -8.45
C LEU A 272 1.65 -20.56 -9.77
N PHE A 273 0.89 -19.47 -9.80
CA PHE A 273 -0.05 -19.23 -10.89
C PHE A 273 0.22 -17.94 -11.68
N VAL A 274 1.07 -17.02 -11.21
CA VAL A 274 1.29 -15.74 -11.86
C VAL A 274 2.71 -15.64 -12.43
N PRO A 275 2.86 -15.44 -13.77
CA PRO A 275 4.17 -15.24 -14.36
C PRO A 275 4.89 -14.00 -13.82
N LEU A 276 6.22 -14.05 -13.73
CA LEU A 276 7.06 -12.99 -13.16
C LEU A 276 6.74 -11.59 -13.71
N LYS A 277 6.62 -11.46 -15.04
CA LYS A 277 6.31 -10.17 -15.72
C LYS A 277 4.93 -9.64 -15.34
N ASP A 278 3.94 -10.51 -15.17
CA ASP A 278 2.59 -10.14 -14.78
C ASP A 278 2.51 -9.71 -13.29
N VAL A 279 3.25 -10.40 -12.40
CA VAL A 279 3.37 -10.00 -10.98
C VAL A 279 3.84 -8.57 -10.85
N VAL A 280 4.84 -8.16 -11.65
CA VAL A 280 5.38 -6.79 -11.64
C VAL A 280 4.33 -5.78 -12.08
N LYS A 281 3.65 -6.05 -13.20
CA LYS A 281 2.62 -5.14 -13.76
C LYS A 281 1.43 -5.01 -12.81
N LEU A 282 0.94 -6.10 -12.26
CA LEU A 282 -0.14 -6.10 -11.26
C LEU A 282 0.23 -5.29 -10.01
N ALA A 283 1.40 -5.59 -9.40
CA ALA A 283 1.88 -4.90 -8.21
C ALA A 283 2.05 -3.39 -8.42
N SER A 284 2.50 -3.00 -9.61
CA SER A 284 2.69 -1.59 -9.96
C SER A 284 1.36 -0.88 -10.20
N GLY A 285 0.40 -1.51 -10.89
CA GLY A 285 -0.93 -0.95 -11.12
C GLY A 285 -1.62 -0.57 -9.81
N PHE A 286 -1.66 -1.49 -8.83
CA PHE A 286 -2.16 -1.20 -7.47
C PHE A 286 -1.45 0.01 -6.84
N LYS A 287 -0.13 0.03 -6.94
CA LYS A 287 0.67 1.05 -6.26
C LYS A 287 0.51 2.44 -6.84
N ILE A 288 0.50 2.54 -8.17
CA ILE A 288 0.32 3.81 -8.88
C ILE A 288 -1.06 4.38 -8.57
N MET A 289 -2.10 3.57 -8.61
CA MET A 289 -3.46 3.99 -8.26
C MET A 289 -3.50 4.62 -6.85
N ILE A 290 -2.88 3.97 -5.86
CA ILE A 290 -2.85 4.49 -4.50
C ILE A 290 -2.01 5.78 -4.41
N PHE A 291 -0.92 5.91 -5.15
CA PHE A 291 -0.15 7.16 -5.17
C PHE A 291 -0.93 8.32 -5.77
N MET A 292 -1.72 8.08 -6.81
CA MET A 292 -2.64 9.09 -7.35
C MET A 292 -3.66 9.52 -6.28
N MET A 293 -4.23 8.56 -5.55
CA MET A 293 -5.17 8.85 -4.46
C MET A 293 -4.50 9.61 -3.30
N ILE A 294 -3.25 9.29 -2.94
CA ILE A 294 -2.51 10.04 -1.91
C ILE A 294 -2.24 11.47 -2.35
N ASN A 295 -1.88 11.70 -3.61
CA ASN A 295 -1.70 13.05 -4.14
C ASN A 295 -3.02 13.85 -4.09
N SER A 296 -4.15 13.25 -4.46
CA SER A 296 -5.46 13.89 -4.34
C SER A 296 -5.86 14.13 -2.88
N CYS A 297 -5.52 13.22 -1.96
CA CYS A 297 -5.72 13.39 -0.53
C CYS A 297 -5.01 14.64 0.02
N VAL A 298 -3.76 14.88 -0.38
CA VAL A 298 -3.02 16.10 0.02
C VAL A 298 -3.71 17.37 -0.47
N ILE A 299 -4.30 17.35 -1.68
CA ILE A 299 -5.06 18.49 -2.21
C ILE A 299 -6.28 18.75 -1.33
N VAL A 300 -7.09 17.72 -1.05
CA VAL A 300 -8.29 17.84 -0.20
C VAL A 300 -7.93 18.37 1.18
N LEU A 301 -6.95 17.74 1.87
CA LEU A 301 -6.55 18.14 3.22
C LEU A 301 -6.03 19.57 3.30
N ARG A 302 -5.26 20.04 2.31
CA ARG A 302 -4.78 21.43 2.29
C ARG A 302 -5.88 22.46 2.05
N GLN A 303 -6.90 22.11 1.27
CA GLN A 303 -8.03 22.99 1.04
C GLN A 303 -9.03 23.04 2.20
N THR A 304 -9.02 22.03 3.05
CA THR A 304 -9.92 21.91 4.21
C THR A 304 -9.19 22.03 5.54
N SER A 305 -7.92 22.48 5.54
CA SER A 305 -7.07 22.54 6.73
C SER A 305 -7.69 23.33 7.88
N ASP A 306 -8.35 24.43 7.58
CA ASP A 306 -8.96 25.34 8.58
C ASP A 306 -10.12 24.70 9.34
N ARG A 307 -10.77 23.68 8.75
CA ARG A 307 -11.93 22.98 9.34
C ARG A 307 -11.59 21.63 9.97
N HIS A 308 -10.39 21.11 9.74
CA HIS A 308 -9.97 19.78 10.18
C HIS A 308 -8.67 19.78 10.98
N ASP A 309 -8.22 20.95 11.45
CA ASP A 309 -7.00 21.11 12.28
C ASP A 309 -5.77 20.34 11.74
N TRP A 310 -5.61 20.38 10.39
CA TRP A 310 -4.52 19.68 9.71
C TRP A 310 -3.37 20.62 9.40
N ASP A 311 -2.39 20.67 10.28
CA ASP A 311 -1.15 21.46 10.11
C ASP A 311 0.09 20.59 10.16
N PRO A 312 0.51 19.97 9.02
CA PRO A 312 1.69 19.14 8.99
C PRO A 312 2.97 19.98 9.10
N ALA A 313 3.92 19.52 9.90
CA ALA A 313 5.22 20.16 10.07
C ALA A 313 6.01 20.27 8.75
N TYR A 314 5.84 19.31 7.83
CA TYR A 314 6.44 19.36 6.49
C TYR A 314 5.37 19.65 5.42
N LYS A 315 5.51 20.80 4.80
CA LYS A 315 4.68 21.21 3.66
C LYS A 315 5.52 21.10 2.38
N GLY A 316 5.29 20.06 1.57
CA GLY A 316 6.00 19.86 0.29
C GLY A 316 5.95 21.10 -0.60
N PRO A 317 7.05 21.41 -1.31
CA PRO A 317 7.13 22.59 -2.18
C PRO A 317 6.25 22.46 -3.42
N MET A 318 6.06 23.58 -4.15
CA MET A 318 5.38 23.65 -5.47
C MET A 318 3.94 23.10 -5.45
N TYR A 319 3.22 23.26 -4.35
CA TYR A 319 1.80 22.95 -4.30
C TYR A 319 0.97 23.92 -5.19
N PRO A 320 -0.05 23.44 -5.94
CA PRO A 320 -0.53 22.07 -6.11
C PRO A 320 0.16 21.29 -7.26
N PHE A 321 1.17 21.90 -7.90
CA PHE A 321 1.79 21.38 -9.12
C PHE A 321 2.30 19.95 -8.98
N MET A 322 3.01 19.64 -7.89
CA MET A 322 3.56 18.30 -7.66
C MET A 322 2.48 17.24 -7.52
N GLN A 323 1.37 17.57 -6.85
CA GLN A 323 0.25 16.65 -6.67
C GLN A 323 -0.49 16.38 -7.99
N LEU A 324 -0.77 17.45 -8.75
CA LEU A 324 -1.41 17.32 -10.06
C LEU A 324 -0.53 16.55 -11.04
N TRP A 325 0.78 16.82 -11.06
CA TRP A 325 1.73 16.08 -11.87
C TRP A 325 1.77 14.60 -11.47
N GLY A 326 1.79 14.29 -10.17
CA GLY A 326 1.74 12.92 -9.67
C GLY A 326 0.48 12.17 -10.09
N ILE A 327 -0.68 12.83 -10.15
CA ILE A 327 -1.94 12.24 -10.62
C ILE A 327 -1.88 12.00 -12.12
N ILE A 328 -1.50 13.00 -12.92
CA ILE A 328 -1.44 12.90 -14.38
C ILE A 328 -0.40 11.87 -14.81
N ALA A 329 0.83 11.97 -14.29
CA ALA A 329 1.90 11.03 -14.61
C ALA A 329 1.54 9.60 -14.18
N GLY A 330 0.92 9.43 -13.00
CA GLY A 330 0.42 8.14 -12.56
C GLY A 330 -0.61 7.54 -13.52
N GLY A 331 -1.56 8.34 -13.99
CA GLY A 331 -2.54 7.92 -15.00
C GLY A 331 -1.86 7.50 -16.32
N CYS A 332 -0.92 8.29 -16.81
CA CYS A 332 -0.12 7.94 -18.00
C CYS A 332 0.65 6.63 -17.81
N LEU A 333 1.31 6.44 -16.65
CA LEU A 333 2.06 5.22 -16.35
C LEU A 333 1.16 3.97 -16.35
N ILE A 334 -0.05 4.04 -15.79
CA ILE A 334 -1.00 2.91 -15.81
C ILE A 334 -1.36 2.55 -17.26
N VAL A 335 -1.64 3.55 -18.10
CA VAL A 335 -1.95 3.34 -19.53
C VAL A 335 -0.78 2.67 -20.24
N LEU A 336 0.45 3.17 -20.05
CA LEU A 336 1.67 2.65 -20.68
C LEU A 336 2.05 1.25 -20.20
N MET A 337 1.72 0.88 -18.96
CA MET A 337 1.93 -0.48 -18.46
C MET A 337 1.00 -1.52 -19.08
N GLY A 338 -0.07 -1.08 -19.73
CA GLY A 338 -1.00 -1.91 -20.48
C GLY A 338 -2.04 -2.63 -19.63
N GLU A 339 -2.77 -3.55 -20.25
CA GLU A 339 -3.96 -4.20 -19.70
C GLU A 339 -3.77 -4.82 -18.29
N LYS A 340 -2.64 -5.46 -18.04
CA LYS A 340 -2.37 -6.12 -16.75
C LYS A 340 -2.34 -5.15 -15.56
N ALA A 341 -1.88 -3.91 -15.76
CA ALA A 341 -1.90 -2.89 -14.72
C ALA A 341 -3.33 -2.43 -14.40
N PHE A 342 -4.17 -2.27 -15.43
CA PHE A 342 -5.61 -1.99 -15.26
C PHE A 342 -6.34 -3.13 -14.54
N ILE A 343 -6.08 -4.39 -14.94
CA ILE A 343 -6.66 -5.56 -14.27
C ILE A 343 -6.27 -5.56 -12.79
N GLY A 344 -4.99 -5.29 -12.47
CA GLY A 344 -4.52 -5.15 -11.09
C GLY A 344 -5.30 -4.10 -10.33
N GLY A 345 -5.29 -2.85 -10.81
CA GLY A 345 -6.02 -1.75 -10.18
C GLY A 345 -7.51 -2.05 -10.02
N GLY A 346 -8.16 -2.55 -11.08
CA GLY A 346 -9.57 -2.93 -11.09
C GLY A 346 -9.89 -4.05 -10.08
N ALA A 347 -9.04 -5.07 -10.00
CA ALA A 347 -9.20 -6.16 -9.03
C ALA A 347 -9.15 -5.65 -7.57
N ALA A 348 -8.27 -4.69 -7.27
CA ALA A 348 -8.24 -4.06 -5.94
C ALA A 348 -9.52 -3.29 -5.63
N VAL A 349 -10.02 -2.54 -6.62
CA VAL A 349 -11.29 -1.81 -6.48
C VAL A 349 -12.45 -2.77 -6.24
N VAL A 350 -12.58 -3.81 -7.05
CA VAL A 350 -13.64 -4.82 -6.91
C VAL A 350 -13.55 -5.55 -5.58
N ALA A 351 -12.35 -6.03 -5.20
CA ALA A 351 -12.13 -6.69 -3.91
C ALA A 351 -12.42 -5.75 -2.73
N GLY A 352 -11.99 -4.49 -2.82
CA GLY A 352 -12.24 -3.47 -1.80
C GLY A 352 -13.72 -3.15 -1.65
N LEU A 353 -14.44 -2.97 -2.75
CA LEU A 353 -15.89 -2.74 -2.76
C LEU A 353 -16.63 -3.95 -2.18
N ALA A 354 -16.31 -5.17 -2.65
CA ALA A 354 -16.92 -6.39 -2.14
C ALA A 354 -16.72 -6.51 -0.62
N THR A 355 -15.50 -6.32 -0.13
CA THR A 355 -15.19 -6.37 1.31
C THR A 355 -15.94 -5.29 2.09
N TYR A 356 -15.99 -4.07 1.56
CA TYR A 356 -16.70 -2.97 2.21
C TYR A 356 -18.21 -3.24 2.30
N TYR A 357 -18.85 -3.66 1.20
CA TYR A 357 -20.29 -3.93 1.21
C TYR A 357 -20.68 -5.18 2.01
N LEU A 358 -19.82 -6.22 2.01
CA LEU A 358 -20.10 -7.47 2.75
C LEU A 358 -19.81 -7.35 4.24
N TYR A 359 -18.86 -6.53 4.66
CA TYR A 359 -18.43 -6.43 6.04
C TYR A 359 -18.29 -5.00 6.55
N GLY A 360 -17.49 -4.15 5.89
CA GLY A 360 -17.09 -2.84 6.40
C GLY A 360 -18.28 -1.90 6.63
N ARG A 361 -19.27 -1.88 5.74
CA ARG A 361 -20.46 -1.02 5.85
C ARG A 361 -21.25 -1.27 7.13
N ILE A 362 -21.27 -2.51 7.60
CA ILE A 362 -22.08 -2.92 8.76
C ILE A 362 -21.33 -2.67 10.08
N HIS A 363 -19.99 -2.80 10.08
CA HIS A 363 -19.19 -2.81 11.30
C HIS A 363 -18.38 -1.54 11.54
N TYR A 364 -18.19 -0.71 10.49
CA TYR A 364 -17.42 0.52 10.60
C TYR A 364 -18.24 1.61 11.30
N ILE A 365 -17.65 2.24 12.29
CA ILE A 365 -18.24 3.36 13.04
C ILE A 365 -17.53 4.64 12.55
N ALA A 366 -18.23 5.44 11.74
CA ALA A 366 -17.72 6.76 11.32
C ALA A 366 -17.83 7.73 12.51
N SER A 367 -16.72 8.38 12.84
CA SER A 367 -16.68 9.31 13.98
C SER A 367 -16.90 10.77 13.62
N ASP A 368 -16.55 11.21 12.39
CA ASP A 368 -16.61 12.63 12.03
C ASP A 368 -16.91 12.86 10.54
N LYS A 369 -17.30 14.10 10.18
CA LYS A 369 -17.45 14.55 8.80
C LYS A 369 -16.11 14.48 8.09
N THR A 370 -16.04 13.72 7.01
CA THR A 370 -14.77 13.52 6.29
C THR A 370 -14.33 14.79 5.57
N PRO A 371 -13.01 15.07 5.46
CA PRO A 371 -12.47 16.20 4.72
C PRO A 371 -12.99 16.33 3.29
N ILE A 372 -13.26 15.22 2.61
CA ILE A 372 -13.84 15.25 1.26
C ILE A 372 -15.28 15.78 1.25
N ALA A 373 -16.06 15.54 2.28
CA ALA A 373 -17.41 16.10 2.40
C ALA A 373 -17.33 17.62 2.54
N THR A 374 -16.47 18.11 3.43
CA THR A 374 -16.20 19.53 3.62
C THR A 374 -15.66 20.20 2.33
N PHE A 375 -14.75 19.51 1.62
CA PHE A 375 -14.23 19.98 0.33
C PHE A 375 -15.36 20.14 -0.71
N ARG A 376 -16.25 19.15 -0.82
CA ARG A 376 -17.40 19.20 -1.74
C ARG A 376 -18.33 20.37 -1.44
N GLU A 377 -18.62 20.63 -0.18
CA GLU A 377 -19.43 21.78 0.24
C GLU A 377 -18.77 23.10 -0.14
N GLN A 378 -17.48 23.25 0.14
CA GLN A 378 -16.72 24.47 -0.12
C GLN A 378 -16.65 24.81 -1.61
N PHE A 379 -16.65 23.81 -2.50
CA PHE A 379 -16.61 23.99 -3.95
C PHE A 379 -17.99 23.90 -4.62
N GLY A 380 -19.09 23.88 -3.86
CA GLY A 380 -20.46 23.79 -4.39
C GLY A 380 -20.76 22.48 -5.13
N ILE A 381 -19.96 21.44 -4.91
CA ILE A 381 -20.21 20.11 -5.42
C ILE A 381 -21.20 19.47 -4.46
N ALA A 382 -22.50 19.36 -4.86
CA ALA A 382 -23.60 18.92 -4.01
C ALA A 382 -23.21 17.76 -3.08
N SER A 383 -23.20 18.04 -1.77
CA SER A 383 -23.32 16.99 -0.77
C SER A 383 -24.80 16.56 -0.70
N PRO A 384 -25.10 15.32 -0.33
CA PRO A 384 -26.48 14.95 0.03
C PRO A 384 -26.99 15.96 1.06
N SER A 385 -28.24 16.44 0.91
CA SER A 385 -28.85 17.30 1.93
C SER A 385 -28.71 16.60 3.28
N GLU A 386 -28.64 17.35 4.37
CA GLU A 386 -28.55 16.80 5.73
C GLU A 386 -29.66 15.75 5.97
N HIS A 387 -30.85 16.01 5.43
CA HIS A 387 -31.95 15.07 5.40
C HIS A 387 -31.60 13.75 4.68
N GLN A 388 -30.98 13.79 3.49
CA GLN A 388 -30.57 12.57 2.77
C GLN A 388 -29.44 11.83 3.50
N ARG A 389 -28.58 12.54 4.22
CA ARG A 389 -27.53 11.96 5.06
C ARG A 389 -28.13 11.22 6.26
N ARG A 390 -29.06 11.86 6.98
CA ARG A 390 -29.79 11.26 8.11
C ARG A 390 -30.56 10.01 7.66
N LEU A 391 -31.24 10.10 6.53
CA LEU A 391 -31.98 8.98 5.92
C LEU A 391 -31.05 7.81 5.56
N ALA A 392 -29.89 8.09 4.95
CA ALA A 392 -28.92 7.06 4.62
C ALA A 392 -28.33 6.39 5.86
N VAL A 393 -28.09 7.14 6.94
CA VAL A 393 -27.60 6.62 8.22
C VAL A 393 -28.66 5.75 8.88
N PHE A 394 -29.92 6.18 8.89
CA PHE A 394 -31.04 5.38 9.41
C PHE A 394 -31.11 4.02 8.70
N HIS A 395 -31.16 4.01 7.37
CA HIS A 395 -31.21 2.75 6.60
C HIS A 395 -29.94 1.89 6.75
N ALA A 396 -28.78 2.50 6.96
CA ALA A 396 -27.56 1.76 7.22
C ALA A 396 -27.50 1.12 8.61
N ALA A 397 -28.15 1.75 9.58
CA ALA A 397 -28.23 1.25 10.96
C ALA A 397 -29.35 0.22 11.14
N ASP A 398 -30.40 0.26 10.31
CA ASP A 398 -31.49 -0.73 10.32
C ASP A 398 -31.00 -2.07 9.78
N LEU A 399 -30.47 -2.90 10.67
CA LEU A 399 -29.98 -4.24 10.34
C LEU A 399 -31.16 -5.18 10.04
N GLY A 400 -31.34 -5.43 8.75
CA GLY A 400 -32.39 -6.33 8.25
C GLY A 400 -33.57 -5.64 7.57
N GLY A 401 -33.55 -4.30 7.41
CA GLY A 401 -34.59 -3.56 6.68
C GLY A 401 -35.97 -3.60 7.35
N LYS A 402 -35.99 -3.52 8.66
CA LYS A 402 -37.20 -3.61 9.50
C LYS A 402 -38.03 -2.32 9.48
N GLY A 403 -37.43 -1.20 9.05
CA GLY A 403 -38.02 0.14 9.08
C GLY A 403 -37.94 0.83 10.45
N HIS A 404 -37.21 0.25 11.43
CA HIS A 404 -37.05 0.80 12.76
C HIS A 404 -35.69 0.39 13.38
N LEU A 405 -35.20 1.17 14.34
CA LEU A 405 -33.93 0.95 15.04
C LEU A 405 -34.17 0.49 16.48
N ASN A 406 -33.48 -0.55 16.92
CA ASN A 406 -33.38 -0.88 18.34
C ASN A 406 -32.32 0.00 19.02
N VAL A 407 -32.17 -0.09 20.36
CA VAL A 407 -31.25 0.74 21.16
C VAL A 407 -29.83 0.70 20.64
N SER A 408 -29.30 -0.48 20.22
CA SER A 408 -27.94 -0.61 19.74
C SER A 408 -27.77 -0.07 18.33
N GLU A 409 -28.74 -0.25 17.45
CA GLU A 409 -28.76 0.29 16.10
C GLU A 409 -28.89 1.81 16.13
N PHE A 410 -29.72 2.35 17.02
CA PHE A 410 -29.86 3.79 17.25
C PHE A 410 -28.57 4.43 17.76
N GLN A 411 -27.87 3.80 18.71
CA GLN A 411 -26.58 4.26 19.19
C GLN A 411 -25.55 4.31 18.06
N ASN A 412 -25.55 3.31 17.18
CA ASN A 412 -24.68 3.29 16.00
C ASN A 412 -25.04 4.39 15.00
N ALA A 413 -26.33 4.67 14.81
CA ALA A 413 -26.81 5.78 13.98
C ALA A 413 -26.34 7.14 14.51
N LEU A 414 -26.48 7.41 15.82
CA LEU A 414 -26.00 8.63 16.43
C LEU A 414 -24.49 8.82 16.26
N ARG A 415 -23.69 7.76 16.47
CA ARG A 415 -22.25 7.81 16.23
C ARG A 415 -21.90 8.06 14.78
N ALA A 416 -22.62 7.46 13.84
CA ALA A 416 -22.44 7.67 12.40
C ALA A 416 -22.77 9.10 11.96
N LEU A 417 -23.62 9.81 12.71
CA LEU A 417 -23.91 11.23 12.53
C LEU A 417 -22.89 12.17 13.21
N GLY A 418 -21.94 11.61 14.00
CA GLY A 418 -20.88 12.37 14.65
C GLY A 418 -21.14 12.67 16.14
N PHE A 419 -22.20 12.15 16.73
CA PHE A 419 -22.51 12.35 18.15
C PHE A 419 -21.76 11.35 19.03
N SER A 420 -20.98 11.85 20.00
CA SER A 420 -20.17 11.03 20.92
C SER A 420 -20.87 10.90 22.28
N TYR A 421 -21.98 10.20 22.35
CA TYR A 421 -22.70 9.92 23.59
C TYR A 421 -22.22 8.60 24.22
N SER A 422 -22.20 8.56 25.57
CA SER A 422 -22.03 7.33 26.33
C SER A 422 -23.21 6.37 26.10
N VAL A 423 -23.06 5.12 26.52
CA VAL A 423 -24.15 4.11 26.38
C VAL A 423 -25.39 4.53 27.15
N ASP A 424 -25.21 5.10 28.35
CA ASP A 424 -26.32 5.52 29.18
C ASP A 424 -27.02 6.77 28.63
N GLU A 425 -26.29 7.74 28.13
CA GLU A 425 -26.83 8.92 27.44
C GLU A 425 -27.60 8.53 26.16
N SER A 426 -27.02 7.65 25.33
CA SER A 426 -27.67 7.18 24.12
C SER A 426 -29.00 6.45 24.45
N ARG A 427 -29.04 5.70 25.55
CA ARG A 427 -30.26 5.02 26.02
C ARG A 427 -31.31 6.01 26.54
N ALA A 428 -30.86 7.06 27.23
CA ALA A 428 -31.78 8.12 27.70
C ALA A 428 -32.38 8.88 26.52
N ILE A 429 -31.58 9.21 25.49
CA ILE A 429 -32.07 9.84 24.27
C ILE A 429 -33.05 8.91 23.55
N PHE A 430 -32.74 7.61 23.42
CA PHE A 430 -33.60 6.61 22.81
C PHE A 430 -35.01 6.63 23.46
N HIS A 431 -35.10 6.49 24.79
CA HIS A 431 -36.37 6.48 25.49
C HIS A 431 -37.15 7.81 25.41
N LYS A 432 -36.43 8.93 25.24
CA LYS A 432 -37.08 10.23 25.05
C LYS A 432 -37.65 10.38 23.63
N SER A 433 -37.05 9.73 22.65
CA SER A 433 -37.41 9.81 21.24
C SER A 433 -38.41 8.74 20.81
N ASP A 434 -38.59 7.69 21.58
CA ASP A 434 -39.61 6.66 21.44
C ASP A 434 -40.94 7.23 21.96
N GLU A 435 -41.65 7.99 21.09
CA GLU A 435 -42.85 8.75 21.44
C GLU A 435 -44.03 7.83 21.73
N ASP A 436 -44.12 6.71 21.03
CA ASP A 436 -45.21 5.74 21.19
C ASP A 436 -44.88 4.60 22.18
N GLU A 437 -43.72 4.65 22.82
CA GLU A 437 -43.23 3.68 23.82
C GLU A 437 -43.22 2.22 23.31
N ASN A 438 -43.03 2.03 21.99
CA ASN A 438 -43.00 0.70 21.38
C ASN A 438 -41.67 -0.03 21.51
N GLY A 439 -40.62 0.64 22.03
CA GLY A 439 -39.30 0.09 22.29
C GLY A 439 -38.38 0.05 21.05
N VAL A 440 -38.75 0.75 20.00
CA VAL A 440 -37.95 0.95 18.78
C VAL A 440 -38.09 2.40 18.32
N ILE A 441 -37.17 2.88 17.50
CA ILE A 441 -37.24 4.21 16.89
C ILE A 441 -37.54 4.04 15.40
N ASP A 442 -38.69 4.54 14.98
CA ASP A 442 -39.04 4.60 13.57
C ASP A 442 -38.36 5.80 12.86
N ILE A 443 -38.66 5.95 11.56
CA ILE A 443 -38.00 6.97 10.74
C ILE A 443 -38.47 8.38 11.13
N ASP A 444 -39.73 8.54 11.50
CA ASP A 444 -40.33 9.84 11.85
C ASP A 444 -39.84 10.30 13.22
N GLU A 445 -39.74 9.40 14.19
CA GLU A 445 -39.15 9.62 15.52
C GLU A 445 -37.66 9.93 15.43
N PHE A 446 -36.95 9.23 14.54
CA PHE A 446 -35.53 9.50 14.29
C PHE A 446 -35.31 10.90 13.71
N PHE A 447 -36.15 11.35 12.81
CA PHE A 447 -36.10 12.71 12.27
C PHE A 447 -36.58 13.76 13.25
N GLY A 448 -37.52 13.45 14.11
CA GLY A 448 -38.00 14.33 15.19
C GLY A 448 -36.90 14.83 16.12
N LEU A 449 -35.87 14.03 16.34
CA LEU A 449 -34.65 14.41 17.11
C LEU A 449 -33.93 15.65 16.59
N PHE A 450 -34.14 16.04 15.34
CA PHE A 450 -33.37 17.07 14.66
C PHE A 450 -34.20 18.27 14.21
N VAL A 451 -35.47 18.32 14.55
CA VAL A 451 -36.39 19.39 14.12
C VAL A 451 -36.07 20.71 14.79
N ASP A 452 -35.61 20.69 16.05
CA ASP A 452 -35.30 21.90 16.80
C ASP A 452 -33.97 22.60 16.33
N SER A 453 -33.19 21.96 15.47
CA SER A 453 -31.90 22.52 14.97
C SER A 453 -32.01 23.25 13.64
N GLU A 454 -33.15 23.30 12.97
CA GLU A 454 -33.31 23.94 11.66
C GLU A 454 -33.67 25.45 11.75
N GLU A 455 -34.02 25.97 12.93
CA GLU A 455 -34.35 27.40 13.11
C GLU A 455 -33.11 28.29 13.46
N GLU A 456 -31.92 27.71 13.69
CA GLU A 456 -30.68 28.46 14.02
C GLU A 456 -29.56 28.29 12.96
N GLU A 457 -29.88 28.42 11.69
CA GLU A 457 -28.93 28.21 10.57
C GLU A 457 -27.87 29.33 10.36
N ASP A 458 -27.60 30.19 11.36
CA ASP A 458 -26.59 31.27 11.25
C ASP A 458 -25.44 31.22 12.30
N GLN A 459 -25.35 30.14 13.08
CA GLN A 459 -24.23 29.90 14.01
C GLN A 459 -23.84 28.42 14.00
N ASP A 460 -22.56 28.10 14.20
CA ASP A 460 -21.91 26.78 14.19
C ASP A 460 -22.81 25.58 14.48
N PRO A 461 -22.59 24.41 13.80
CA PRO A 461 -23.45 23.24 13.98
C PRO A 461 -23.52 22.84 15.46
N PRO A 462 -24.71 22.52 15.99
CA PRO A 462 -24.90 22.18 17.39
C PRO A 462 -24.03 20.99 17.77
N THR A 463 -23.09 21.19 18.70
CA THR A 463 -22.23 20.16 19.27
C THR A 463 -22.95 19.23 20.23
N SER A 464 -24.23 19.52 20.53
CA SER A 464 -25.08 18.71 21.43
C SER A 464 -26.55 18.91 21.11
N ILE A 465 -27.34 17.87 21.21
CA ILE A 465 -28.80 17.97 21.23
C ILE A 465 -29.18 18.56 22.59
N GLU A 466 -29.82 19.71 22.66
CA GLU A 466 -30.32 20.26 23.90
C GLU A 466 -31.38 19.32 24.50
N ILE A 467 -30.99 18.58 25.52
CA ILE A 467 -31.92 17.88 26.38
C ILE A 467 -32.49 18.96 27.31
N GLY A 468 -33.66 19.47 26.99
CA GLY A 468 -34.33 20.45 27.84
C GLY A 468 -34.25 20.01 29.30
N THR A 469 -33.73 20.90 30.13
CA THR A 469 -33.56 20.72 31.58
C THR A 469 -34.84 20.24 32.21
N LEU A 470 -34.76 19.10 32.89
CA LEU A 470 -35.68 18.69 33.95
C LEU A 470 -35.52 19.61 35.17
#